data_62eb752736c349c54479b2adaa4a2dc0
#
_entry.id   62eb752736c349c54479b2adaa4a2dc0
#
_cell.length_a   1.000
_cell.length_b   1.000
_cell.length_c   1.000
_cell.angle_alpha   90.00
_cell.angle_beta   90.00
_cell.angle_gamma   90.00
#
_symmetry.space_group_name_H-M   'P 1'
#
loop_
_entity.id
_entity.type
_entity.pdbx_description
1 polymer ?
#
loop_
_entity_poly.entity_id
_entity_poly.type
_entity_poly.pdbx_seq_one_letter_code
_entity_poly.pdbx_strand_id
1 'polypeptide(L)'
;VEQDYWAAAVEYADSVGVDVLNTSLGYYAFDDKSKNYKLRNLDGHHALMSRQASRIADKGMVLVCSAGNSGTGSWKKITPPGDAGNVLTVGAVDKEAVLAPFSSVGNTADHRIKPDIVAVGLGADVIRTDGNQGRANGTSFASPIMCGMVACLWQACPELTAKEVMELVRRSGDRADFPDNIYGYGVPDMWKAYQDYLLKR
;
A
#
# COMPACT_ATOMS: atom_id res chain seq x y z
N VAL A 1 -9.61 15.74 11.82
CA VAL A 1 -10.96 15.19 11.58
C VAL A 1 -10.92 13.97 10.69
N GLU A 2 -10.40 14.05 9.43
CA GLU A 2 -10.40 12.89 8.51
C GLU A 2 -9.54 11.72 9.01
N GLN A 3 -8.39 11.99 9.62
CA GLN A 3 -7.56 10.95 10.22
C GLN A 3 -8.26 10.25 11.39
N ASP A 4 -9.03 10.99 12.17
CA ASP A 4 -9.78 10.41 13.30
C ASP A 4 -10.91 9.52 12.80
N TYR A 5 -11.63 9.95 11.74
CA TYR A 5 -12.65 9.11 11.11
C TYR A 5 -12.06 7.86 10.45
N TRP A 6 -10.89 8.01 9.79
CA TRP A 6 -10.21 6.85 9.24
C TRP A 6 -9.80 5.86 10.34
N ALA A 7 -9.26 6.35 11.45
CA ALA A 7 -8.89 5.50 12.58
C ALA A 7 -10.09 4.72 13.13
N ALA A 8 -11.23 5.41 13.32
CA ALA A 8 -12.47 4.78 13.77
C ALA A 8 -13.00 3.75 12.76
N ALA A 9 -12.90 4.04 11.45
CA ALA A 9 -13.34 3.12 10.40
C ALA A 9 -12.48 1.85 10.36
N VAL A 10 -11.17 1.95 10.57
CA VAL A 10 -10.28 0.79 10.59
C VAL A 10 -10.49 -0.04 11.87
N GLU A 11 -10.75 0.60 13.02
CA GLU A 11 -11.14 -0.11 14.24
C GLU A 11 -12.48 -0.84 14.08
N TYR A 12 -13.44 -0.22 13.39
CA TYR A 12 -14.70 -0.88 13.06
C TYR A 12 -14.48 -2.08 12.14
N ALA A 13 -13.65 -1.95 11.10
CA ALA A 13 -13.31 -3.05 10.21
C ALA A 13 -12.71 -4.25 10.97
N ASP A 14 -11.80 -4.00 11.91
CA ASP A 14 -11.25 -5.02 12.82
C ASP A 14 -12.37 -5.68 13.65
N SER A 15 -13.26 -4.88 14.20
CA SER A 15 -14.34 -5.37 15.09
C SER A 15 -15.35 -6.29 14.39
N VAL A 16 -15.51 -6.16 13.08
CA VAL A 16 -16.40 -7.01 12.27
C VAL A 16 -15.67 -8.13 11.51
N GLY A 17 -14.37 -8.29 11.75
CA GLY A 17 -13.57 -9.40 11.24
C GLY A 17 -13.13 -9.25 9.79
N VAL A 18 -12.77 -8.05 9.35
CA VAL A 18 -12.18 -7.83 8.02
C VAL A 18 -10.73 -8.34 7.99
N ASP A 19 -10.41 -9.20 7.04
CA ASP A 19 -9.06 -9.74 6.87
C ASP A 19 -8.15 -8.84 6.03
N VAL A 20 -8.66 -8.23 4.95
CA VAL A 20 -7.90 -7.40 4.02
C VAL A 20 -8.60 -6.06 3.81
N LEU A 21 -7.92 -4.97 4.05
CA LEU A 21 -8.44 -3.61 3.93
C LEU A 21 -7.65 -2.79 2.92
N ASN A 22 -8.33 -2.12 1.98
CA ASN A 22 -7.72 -1.15 1.08
C ASN A 22 -7.83 0.27 1.63
N THR A 23 -6.72 1.01 1.62
CA THR A 23 -6.64 2.43 1.96
C THR A 23 -6.06 3.24 0.79
N SER A 24 -6.94 3.82 -0.02
CA SER A 24 -6.57 4.64 -1.18
C SER A 24 -6.59 6.14 -0.86
N LEU A 25 -6.08 6.52 0.31
CA LEU A 25 -5.96 7.90 0.77
C LEU A 25 -4.70 8.08 1.63
N GLY A 26 -4.31 9.33 1.85
CA GLY A 26 -3.18 9.64 2.71
C GLY A 26 -3.02 11.15 2.85
N TYR A 27 -2.45 11.60 3.98
CA TYR A 27 -2.35 13.01 4.33
C TYR A 27 -0.96 13.36 4.85
N TYR A 28 -0.46 14.52 4.46
CA TYR A 28 0.74 15.14 5.01
C TYR A 28 0.58 16.65 5.22
N ALA A 29 -0.44 17.26 4.59
CA ALA A 29 -0.75 18.67 4.68
C ALA A 29 -2.20 18.87 5.15
N PHE A 30 -2.41 19.83 6.01
CA PHE A 30 -3.68 20.12 6.69
C PHE A 30 -4.02 21.59 6.58
N ASP A 31 -5.29 21.96 6.80
CA ASP A 31 -5.74 23.34 6.84
C ASP A 31 -4.96 24.15 7.89
N ASP A 32 -4.81 23.59 9.09
CA ASP A 32 -3.88 24.08 10.08
C ASP A 32 -2.46 23.65 9.74
N LYS A 33 -1.70 24.53 9.10
CA LYS A 33 -0.32 24.27 8.64
C LYS A 33 0.64 23.88 9.76
N SER A 34 0.33 24.21 11.03
CA SER A 34 1.17 23.80 12.16
C SER A 34 1.16 22.28 12.38
N LYS A 35 0.13 21.59 11.86
CA LYS A 35 -0.05 20.14 11.92
C LYS A 35 0.54 19.38 10.74
N ASN A 36 1.08 20.09 9.73
CA ASN A 36 1.68 19.47 8.57
C ASN A 36 2.84 18.55 8.97
N TYR A 37 2.83 17.34 8.43
CA TYR A 37 3.94 16.43 8.61
C TYR A 37 5.18 16.90 7.83
N LYS A 38 6.34 16.56 8.36
CA LYS A 38 7.65 16.78 7.74
C LYS A 38 8.21 15.42 7.35
N LEU A 39 9.21 15.39 6.46
CA LEU A 39 9.83 14.13 6.01
C LEU A 39 10.35 13.28 7.18
N ARG A 40 10.86 13.91 8.24
CA ARG A 40 11.31 13.23 9.46
C ARG A 40 10.20 12.53 10.25
N ASN A 41 8.93 12.82 9.94
CA ASN A 41 7.76 12.22 10.58
C ASN A 41 7.28 10.95 9.87
N LEU A 42 7.90 10.59 8.73
CA LEU A 42 7.58 9.37 7.98
C LEU A 42 8.32 8.16 8.56
N ASP A 43 8.11 7.89 9.83
CA ASP A 43 8.76 6.81 10.59
C ASP A 43 7.81 5.66 10.95
N GLY A 44 6.54 5.75 10.47
CA GLY A 44 5.49 4.77 10.78
C GLY A 44 4.90 4.91 12.18
N HIS A 45 5.41 5.84 13.00
CA HIS A 45 5.02 6.01 14.41
C HIS A 45 4.51 7.40 14.75
N HIS A 46 4.87 8.42 13.97
CA HIS A 46 4.49 9.81 14.24
C HIS A 46 3.04 10.11 13.88
N ALA A 47 2.62 9.79 12.65
CA ALA A 47 1.27 10.07 12.18
C ALA A 47 0.22 9.20 12.89
N LEU A 48 -0.95 9.80 13.21
CA LEU A 48 -2.04 9.06 13.84
C LEU A 48 -2.45 7.84 13.02
N MET A 49 -2.62 8.03 11.70
CA MET A 49 -3.01 6.94 10.80
C MET A 49 -1.96 5.83 10.74
N SER A 50 -0.66 6.18 10.73
CA SER A 50 0.41 5.18 10.68
C SER A 50 0.48 4.35 11.96
N ARG A 51 0.31 4.99 13.13
CA ARG A 51 0.22 4.26 14.40
C ARG A 51 -0.98 3.31 14.42
N GLN A 52 -2.14 3.81 13.97
CA GLN A 52 -3.36 2.99 13.96
C GLN A 52 -3.27 1.86 12.94
N ALA A 53 -2.72 2.13 11.75
CA ALA A 53 -2.45 1.09 10.75
C ALA A 53 -1.57 -0.02 11.31
N SER A 54 -0.49 0.33 12.00
CA SER A 54 0.41 -0.63 12.64
C SER A 54 -0.32 -1.48 13.70
N ARG A 55 -1.12 -0.83 14.55
CA ARG A 55 -1.87 -1.54 15.62
C ARG A 55 -2.86 -2.56 15.07
N ILE A 56 -3.55 -2.21 13.99
CA ILE A 56 -4.53 -3.10 13.36
C ILE A 56 -3.83 -4.23 12.59
N ALA A 57 -2.76 -3.93 11.87
CA ALA A 57 -1.96 -4.96 11.19
C ALA A 57 -1.37 -5.98 12.17
N ASP A 58 -0.96 -5.55 13.37
CA ASP A 58 -0.47 -6.44 14.43
C ASP A 58 -1.55 -7.39 14.97
N LYS A 59 -2.83 -7.07 14.76
CA LYS A 59 -3.96 -7.96 15.12
C LYS A 59 -4.24 -9.02 14.05
N GLY A 60 -3.61 -8.93 12.89
CA GLY A 60 -3.71 -9.93 11.83
C GLY A 60 -4.44 -9.47 10.57
N MET A 61 -4.77 -8.20 10.42
CA MET A 61 -5.34 -7.64 9.20
C MET A 61 -4.23 -7.24 8.21
N VAL A 62 -4.41 -7.53 6.92
CA VAL A 62 -3.56 -6.96 5.86
C VAL A 62 -4.13 -5.62 5.43
N LEU A 63 -3.39 -4.54 5.69
CA LEU A 63 -3.71 -3.21 5.18
C LEU A 63 -2.89 -2.95 3.91
N VAL A 64 -3.59 -2.74 2.81
CA VAL A 64 -2.99 -2.35 1.52
C VAL A 64 -3.20 -0.85 1.34
N CYS A 65 -2.11 -0.09 1.28
CA CYS A 65 -2.14 1.37 1.29
C CYS A 65 -1.56 1.94 0.00
N SER A 66 -2.20 2.95 -0.57
CA SER A 66 -1.61 3.71 -1.67
C SER A 66 -0.38 4.51 -1.21
N ALA A 67 0.67 4.58 -2.05
CA ALA A 67 1.88 5.31 -1.72
C ALA A 67 1.69 6.84 -1.70
N GLY A 68 0.70 7.33 -2.45
CA GLY A 68 0.45 8.76 -2.67
C GLY A 68 0.81 9.20 -4.09
N ASN A 69 0.34 10.39 -4.47
CA ASN A 69 0.46 10.93 -5.84
C ASN A 69 1.30 12.23 -5.87
N SER A 70 2.31 12.31 -5.02
CA SER A 70 3.14 13.53 -4.85
C SER A 70 4.48 13.48 -5.59
N GLY A 71 4.72 12.48 -6.46
CA GLY A 71 6.00 12.26 -7.13
C GLY A 71 6.51 13.45 -7.93
N THR A 72 5.64 14.24 -8.55
CA THR A 72 5.96 15.46 -9.28
C THR A 72 5.95 16.72 -8.42
N GLY A 73 5.41 16.65 -7.19
CA GLY A 73 5.33 17.78 -6.27
C GLY A 73 6.58 17.97 -5.41
N SER A 74 6.57 18.97 -4.55
CA SER A 74 7.64 19.23 -3.61
C SER A 74 7.79 18.15 -2.52
N TRP A 75 6.70 17.48 -2.16
CA TRP A 75 6.70 16.42 -1.15
C TRP A 75 7.43 15.16 -1.63
N LYS A 76 7.15 14.66 -2.81
CA LYS A 76 7.71 13.48 -3.50
C LYS A 76 7.59 12.15 -2.75
N LYS A 77 7.48 12.16 -1.45
CA LYS A 77 7.53 10.99 -0.58
C LYS A 77 6.16 10.35 -0.40
N ILE A 78 6.19 9.10 0.06
CA ILE A 78 4.98 8.41 0.49
C ILE A 78 4.19 9.25 1.51
N THR A 79 2.90 8.97 1.60
CA THR A 79 2.01 9.65 2.55
C THR A 79 1.53 8.67 3.63
N PRO A 80 1.44 9.10 4.90
CA PRO A 80 0.76 8.31 5.92
C PRO A 80 -0.67 7.90 5.48
N PRO A 81 -1.08 6.62 5.71
CA PRO A 81 -0.44 5.59 6.51
C PRO A 81 0.56 4.70 5.78
N GLY A 82 0.90 4.97 4.51
CA GLY A 82 1.82 4.16 3.72
C GLY A 82 3.24 4.03 4.28
N ASP A 83 3.64 4.90 5.20
CA ASP A 83 4.92 4.83 5.91
C ASP A 83 4.94 3.81 7.08
N ALA A 84 3.79 3.25 7.47
CA ALA A 84 3.73 2.23 8.50
C ALA A 84 4.51 0.97 8.08
N GLY A 85 5.19 0.32 9.04
CA GLY A 85 6.12 -0.78 8.76
C GLY A 85 5.46 -2.07 8.31
N ASN A 86 4.32 -2.35 8.86
CA ASN A 86 3.58 -3.61 8.71
C ASN A 86 2.31 -3.48 7.84
N VAL A 87 2.28 -2.52 6.93
CA VAL A 87 1.28 -2.40 5.86
C VAL A 87 1.93 -2.68 4.50
N LEU A 88 1.14 -3.06 3.52
CA LEU A 88 1.58 -3.24 2.14
C LEU A 88 1.35 -1.95 1.36
N THR A 89 2.40 -1.18 1.12
CA THR A 89 2.32 0.11 0.42
C THR A 89 2.56 -0.07 -1.06
N VAL A 90 1.65 0.46 -1.89
CA VAL A 90 1.61 0.22 -3.33
C VAL A 90 1.86 1.51 -4.10
N GLY A 91 2.95 1.53 -4.88
CA GLY A 91 3.24 2.56 -5.88
C GLY A 91 2.53 2.29 -7.21
N ALA A 92 2.57 3.25 -8.13
CA ALA A 92 1.91 3.16 -9.41
C ALA A 92 2.89 3.05 -10.57
N VAL A 93 2.62 2.10 -11.47
CA VAL A 93 3.27 1.93 -12.77
C VAL A 93 2.21 1.93 -13.88
N ASP A 94 2.64 2.02 -15.14
CA ASP A 94 1.81 1.72 -16.31
C ASP A 94 1.79 0.22 -16.64
N LYS A 95 1.19 -0.15 -17.79
CA LYS A 95 1.08 -1.55 -18.23
C LYS A 95 2.43 -2.15 -18.65
N GLU A 96 3.40 -1.33 -18.97
CA GLU A 96 4.78 -1.71 -19.31
C GLU A 96 5.72 -1.72 -18.09
N ALA A 97 5.15 -1.62 -16.87
CA ALA A 97 5.87 -1.52 -15.59
C ALA A 97 6.80 -0.30 -15.46
N VAL A 98 6.53 0.77 -16.23
CA VAL A 98 7.25 2.05 -16.08
C VAL A 98 6.61 2.87 -14.96
N LEU A 99 7.44 3.46 -14.10
CA LEU A 99 6.96 4.25 -12.97
C LEU A 99 6.08 5.42 -13.42
N ALA A 100 4.90 5.53 -12.85
CA ALA A 100 4.03 6.68 -13.06
C ALA A 100 4.69 7.93 -12.45
N PRO A 101 4.82 9.06 -13.19
CA PRO A 101 5.52 10.25 -12.71
C PRO A 101 4.97 10.80 -11.40
N PHE A 102 3.67 10.63 -11.16
CA PHE A 102 3.01 11.08 -9.93
C PHE A 102 3.24 10.15 -8.74
N SER A 103 3.68 8.89 -8.96
CA SER A 103 3.81 7.93 -7.86
C SER A 103 4.79 8.46 -6.80
N SER A 104 4.32 8.54 -5.56
CA SER A 104 5.18 8.87 -4.43
C SER A 104 6.21 7.76 -4.18
N VAL A 105 7.40 8.14 -3.74
CA VAL A 105 8.53 7.24 -3.52
C VAL A 105 9.03 7.31 -2.06
N GLY A 106 9.79 6.31 -1.65
CA GLY A 106 10.47 6.32 -0.36
C GLY A 106 11.72 7.18 -0.39
N ASN A 107 12.56 7.11 0.56
CA ASN A 107 12.58 6.24 1.73
C ASN A 107 11.74 6.82 2.89
N THR A 108 11.48 6.01 3.91
CA THR A 108 10.98 6.50 5.20
C THR A 108 12.08 7.24 5.98
N ALA A 109 11.70 7.95 7.04
CA ALA A 109 12.68 8.67 7.88
C ALA A 109 13.66 7.73 8.61
N ASP A 110 13.21 6.51 8.89
CA ASP A 110 13.99 5.42 9.48
C ASP A 110 14.61 4.47 8.43
N HIS A 111 14.71 4.92 7.18
CA HIS A 111 15.39 4.26 6.05
C HIS A 111 14.80 2.91 5.61
N ARG A 112 13.54 2.59 5.95
CA ARG A 112 12.86 1.43 5.38
C ARG A 112 12.55 1.66 3.91
N ILE A 113 12.61 0.58 3.13
CA ILE A 113 12.15 0.58 1.73
C ILE A 113 10.64 0.76 1.69
N LYS A 114 10.18 1.77 0.96
CA LYS A 114 8.80 2.05 0.58
C LYS A 114 8.77 2.74 -0.80
N PRO A 115 7.74 2.50 -1.65
CA PRO A 115 6.64 1.55 -1.43
C PRO A 115 7.16 0.12 -1.26
N ASP A 116 6.30 -0.81 -0.80
CA ASP A 116 6.67 -2.23 -0.76
C ASP A 116 6.68 -2.83 -2.16
N ILE A 117 5.67 -2.52 -2.96
CA ILE A 117 5.45 -3.06 -4.30
C ILE A 117 4.83 -1.99 -5.21
N VAL A 118 4.74 -2.30 -6.49
CA VAL A 118 4.04 -1.47 -7.48
C VAL A 118 3.00 -2.28 -8.25
N ALA A 119 1.96 -1.60 -8.72
CA ALA A 119 0.95 -2.16 -9.61
C ALA A 119 0.43 -1.10 -10.59
N VAL A 120 -0.39 -1.52 -11.56
CA VAL A 120 -0.93 -0.59 -12.57
C VAL A 120 -1.80 0.47 -11.89
N GLY A 121 -1.36 1.72 -11.99
CA GLY A 121 -2.06 2.90 -11.48
C GLY A 121 -2.01 4.08 -12.45
N LEU A 122 -1.29 3.94 -13.58
CA LEU A 122 -1.33 4.86 -14.71
C LEU A 122 -2.09 4.17 -15.85
N GLY A 123 -3.23 4.74 -16.23
CA GLY A 123 -4.13 4.15 -17.20
C GLY A 123 -4.82 2.87 -16.69
N ALA A 124 -5.07 2.75 -15.38
CA ALA A 124 -5.79 1.64 -14.79
C ALA A 124 -7.23 1.58 -15.32
N ASP A 125 -7.67 0.40 -15.71
CA ASP A 125 -9.05 0.21 -16.17
C ASP A 125 -10.01 0.24 -14.97
N VAL A 126 -11.08 1.02 -15.09
CA VAL A 126 -12.06 1.25 -14.02
C VAL A 126 -13.48 1.22 -14.56
N ILE A 127 -14.46 0.95 -13.69
CA ILE A 127 -15.87 1.20 -13.97
C ILE A 127 -16.23 2.58 -13.41
N ARG A 128 -16.76 3.44 -14.24
CA ARG A 128 -17.20 4.80 -13.88
C ARG A 128 -18.57 4.77 -13.20
N THR A 129 -18.96 5.88 -12.61
CA THR A 129 -20.25 6.04 -11.94
C THR A 129 -21.46 5.89 -12.87
N ASP A 130 -21.27 6.07 -14.19
CA ASP A 130 -22.26 5.85 -15.23
C ASP A 130 -22.36 4.38 -15.70
N GLY A 131 -21.55 3.48 -15.09
CA GLY A 131 -21.48 2.05 -15.44
C GLY A 131 -20.57 1.73 -16.64
N ASN A 132 -20.00 2.74 -17.29
CA ASN A 132 -19.13 2.53 -18.44
C ASN A 132 -17.69 2.23 -18.03
N GLN A 133 -16.98 1.51 -18.88
CA GLN A 133 -15.53 1.33 -18.73
C GLN A 133 -14.80 2.65 -18.98
N GLY A 134 -13.72 2.85 -18.24
CA GLY A 134 -12.85 4.01 -18.39
C GLY A 134 -11.44 3.74 -17.87
N ARG A 135 -10.60 4.74 -17.95
CA ARG A 135 -9.25 4.70 -17.37
C ARG A 135 -9.06 5.81 -16.36
N ALA A 136 -8.26 5.52 -15.34
CA ALA A 136 -7.96 6.46 -14.27
C ALA A 136 -6.48 6.36 -13.87
N ASN A 137 -5.97 7.43 -13.25
CA ASN A 137 -4.58 7.55 -12.82
C ASN A 137 -4.50 7.82 -11.32
N GLY A 138 -3.64 7.10 -10.63
CA GLY A 138 -3.39 7.27 -9.20
C GLY A 138 -2.90 5.98 -8.55
N THR A 139 -2.08 6.10 -7.53
CA THR A 139 -1.77 4.98 -6.62
C THR A 139 -3.03 4.44 -5.94
N SER A 140 -4.09 5.26 -5.88
CA SER A 140 -5.42 4.89 -5.42
C SER A 140 -6.10 3.81 -6.26
N PHE A 141 -5.64 3.56 -7.50
CA PHE A 141 -6.10 2.48 -8.37
C PHE A 141 -5.16 1.28 -8.36
N ALA A 142 -3.87 1.48 -8.14
CA ALA A 142 -2.89 0.41 -7.94
C ALA A 142 -3.16 -0.38 -6.64
N SER A 143 -3.46 0.33 -5.57
CA SER A 143 -3.70 -0.27 -4.25
C SER A 143 -4.88 -1.25 -4.21
N PRO A 144 -6.08 -0.95 -4.72
CA PRO A 144 -7.20 -1.89 -4.70
C PRO A 144 -6.98 -3.11 -5.62
N ILE A 145 -6.22 -2.99 -6.71
CA ILE A 145 -5.81 -4.15 -7.51
C ILE A 145 -5.01 -5.11 -6.64
N MET A 146 -4.03 -4.61 -5.92
CA MET A 146 -3.22 -5.43 -5.02
C MET A 146 -4.02 -5.97 -3.82
N CYS A 147 -4.96 -5.19 -3.30
CA CYS A 147 -5.85 -5.64 -2.24
C CYS A 147 -6.67 -6.88 -2.68
N GLY A 148 -7.26 -6.85 -3.86
CA GLY A 148 -7.97 -7.99 -4.44
C GLY A 148 -7.05 -9.20 -4.69
N MET A 149 -5.86 -8.97 -5.24
CA MET A 149 -4.87 -10.03 -5.48
C MET A 149 -4.37 -10.67 -4.18
N VAL A 150 -4.14 -9.88 -3.13
CA VAL A 150 -3.78 -10.37 -1.80
C VAL A 150 -4.91 -11.21 -1.19
N ALA A 151 -6.14 -10.75 -1.31
CA ALA A 151 -7.31 -11.52 -0.82
C ALA A 151 -7.41 -12.88 -1.52
N CYS A 152 -7.24 -12.93 -2.85
CA CYS A 152 -7.23 -14.18 -3.61
C CYS A 152 -6.07 -15.11 -3.20
N LEU A 153 -4.86 -14.56 -3.01
CA LEU A 153 -3.71 -15.33 -2.57
C LEU A 153 -3.92 -15.89 -1.17
N TRP A 154 -4.41 -15.08 -0.25
CA TRP A 154 -4.63 -15.52 1.14
C TRP A 154 -5.74 -16.57 1.23
N GLN A 155 -6.81 -16.43 0.45
CA GLN A 155 -7.85 -17.46 0.32
C GLN A 155 -7.27 -18.82 -0.15
N ALA A 156 -6.26 -18.78 -1.03
CA ALA A 156 -5.56 -19.99 -1.49
C ALA A 156 -4.54 -20.54 -0.49
N CYS A 157 -4.12 -19.71 0.47
CA CYS A 157 -3.10 -20.03 1.49
C CYS A 157 -3.62 -19.73 2.90
N PRO A 158 -4.72 -20.36 3.35
CA PRO A 158 -5.44 -19.93 4.56
C PRO A 158 -4.69 -20.18 5.87
N GLU A 159 -3.63 -20.96 5.87
CA GLU A 159 -2.81 -21.21 7.05
C GLU A 159 -1.79 -20.09 7.33
N LEU A 160 -1.57 -19.19 6.36
CA LEU A 160 -0.62 -18.10 6.52
C LEU A 160 -1.20 -16.98 7.40
N THR A 161 -0.34 -16.39 8.19
CA THR A 161 -0.63 -15.14 8.87
C THR A 161 -0.58 -13.95 7.90
N ALA A 162 -1.20 -12.84 8.24
CA ALA A 162 -1.14 -11.59 7.48
C ALA A 162 0.30 -11.17 7.12
N LYS A 163 1.23 -11.31 8.07
CA LYS A 163 2.64 -11.00 7.86
C LYS A 163 3.30 -11.93 6.84
N GLU A 164 3.01 -13.22 6.90
CA GLU A 164 3.55 -14.20 5.95
C GLU A 164 3.00 -13.98 4.55
N VAL A 165 1.73 -13.65 4.40
CA VAL A 165 1.13 -13.29 3.11
C VAL A 165 1.80 -12.07 2.52
N MET A 166 1.97 -10.98 3.27
CA MET A 166 2.67 -9.78 2.79
C MET A 166 4.12 -10.06 2.39
N GLU A 167 4.83 -10.89 3.16
CA GLU A 167 6.20 -11.29 2.83
C GLU A 167 6.26 -12.14 1.56
N LEU A 168 5.29 -13.04 1.37
CA LEU A 168 5.18 -13.86 0.17
C LEU A 168 4.95 -12.97 -1.06
N VAL A 169 4.09 -11.96 -0.95
CA VAL A 169 3.85 -10.96 -2.00
C VAL A 169 5.13 -10.19 -2.34
N ARG A 170 5.87 -9.69 -1.34
CA ARG A 170 7.15 -8.99 -1.59
C ARG A 170 8.16 -9.88 -2.31
N ARG A 171 8.33 -11.11 -1.87
CA ARG A 171 9.29 -12.07 -2.47
C ARG A 171 8.93 -12.49 -3.89
N SER A 172 7.68 -12.39 -4.27
CA SER A 172 7.25 -12.70 -5.64
C SER A 172 7.52 -11.57 -6.64
N GLY A 173 7.89 -10.38 -6.16
CA GLY A 173 8.16 -9.23 -7.00
C GLY A 173 9.37 -9.43 -7.93
N ASP A 174 9.31 -8.81 -9.09
CA ASP A 174 10.34 -8.88 -10.14
C ASP A 174 11.66 -8.19 -9.75
N ARG A 175 11.69 -7.47 -8.64
CA ARG A 175 12.86 -6.81 -8.04
C ARG A 175 13.17 -7.32 -6.62
N ALA A 176 12.67 -8.48 -6.25
CA ALA A 176 12.80 -9.01 -4.89
C ALA A 176 14.25 -9.17 -4.42
N ASP A 177 15.19 -9.45 -5.33
CA ASP A 177 16.61 -9.60 -5.00
C ASP A 177 17.33 -8.25 -4.80
N PHE A 178 16.82 -7.17 -5.39
CA PHE A 178 17.41 -5.83 -5.33
C PHE A 178 16.32 -4.75 -5.17
N PRO A 179 15.59 -4.75 -4.06
CA PRO A 179 14.51 -3.80 -3.84
C PRO A 179 15.06 -2.38 -3.63
N ASP A 180 14.30 -1.38 -4.07
CA ASP A 180 14.66 0.03 -3.98
C ASP A 180 13.52 0.89 -3.42
N ASN A 181 13.77 2.19 -3.24
CA ASN A 181 12.79 3.15 -2.71
C ASN A 181 11.86 3.75 -3.79
N ILE A 182 11.88 3.23 -5.01
CA ILE A 182 11.07 3.70 -6.14
C ILE A 182 10.03 2.66 -6.51
N TYR A 183 10.46 1.43 -6.71
CA TYR A 183 9.61 0.28 -7.09
C TYR A 183 9.35 -0.69 -5.93
N GLY A 184 10.03 -0.52 -4.79
CA GLY A 184 10.01 -1.51 -3.73
C GLY A 184 10.56 -2.85 -4.22
N TYR A 185 9.86 -3.91 -3.95
CA TYR A 185 10.16 -5.26 -4.44
C TYR A 185 9.65 -5.50 -5.89
N GLY A 186 9.14 -4.46 -6.56
CA GLY A 186 8.68 -4.50 -7.94
C GLY A 186 7.22 -4.93 -8.10
N VAL A 187 6.90 -5.45 -9.29
CA VAL A 187 5.56 -5.96 -9.62
C VAL A 187 5.45 -7.41 -9.11
N PRO A 188 4.53 -7.73 -8.19
CA PRO A 188 4.39 -9.08 -7.67
C PRO A 188 3.80 -10.05 -8.71
N ASP A 189 4.33 -11.27 -8.75
CA ASP A 189 3.74 -12.42 -9.44
C ASP A 189 3.00 -13.31 -8.42
N MET A 190 1.68 -13.24 -8.42
CA MET A 190 0.86 -13.99 -7.46
C MET A 190 0.87 -15.50 -7.70
N TRP A 191 1.12 -15.93 -8.94
CA TRP A 191 1.27 -17.35 -9.25
C TRP A 191 2.59 -17.90 -8.68
N LYS A 192 3.69 -17.17 -8.85
CA LYS A 192 4.98 -17.47 -8.21
C LYS A 192 4.83 -17.50 -6.69
N ALA A 193 4.13 -16.52 -6.10
CA ALA A 193 3.85 -16.49 -4.66
C ALA A 193 3.15 -17.78 -4.21
N TYR A 194 2.11 -18.20 -4.91
CA TYR A 194 1.39 -19.44 -4.60
C TYR A 194 2.27 -20.70 -4.76
N GLN A 195 3.08 -20.76 -5.83
CA GLN A 195 4.03 -21.87 -6.02
C GLN A 195 5.07 -21.94 -4.88
N ASP A 196 5.62 -20.79 -4.46
CA ASP A 196 6.58 -20.71 -3.36
C ASP A 196 5.96 -21.17 -2.01
N TYR A 197 4.66 -20.91 -1.81
CA TYR A 197 3.94 -21.46 -0.67
C TYR A 197 3.83 -22.98 -0.74
N LEU A 198 3.46 -23.55 -1.89
CA LEU A 198 3.32 -25.00 -2.05
C LEU A 198 4.62 -25.74 -1.84
N LEU A 199 5.76 -25.16 -2.25
CA LEU A 199 7.09 -25.76 -2.08
C LEU A 199 7.57 -25.80 -0.62
N LYS A 200 6.96 -25.06 0.27
CA LYS A 200 7.30 -25.01 1.70
C LYS A 200 6.42 -25.93 2.56
N ARG A 201 5.44 -26.58 1.96
CA ARG A 201 4.54 -27.55 2.58
C ARG A 201 5.09 -28.97 2.49
#